data_881d658b4a64bd2cc3cc5d2b61f30865
#
_entry.id   881d658b4a64bd2cc3cc5d2b61f30865
#
_cell.length_a   1.000
_cell.length_b   1.000
_cell.length_c   1.000
_cell.angle_alpha   90.00
_cell.angle_beta   90.00
_cell.angle_gamma   90.00
#
_symmetry.space_group_name_H-M   'P 1'
#
loop_
_entity.id
_entity.type
_entity.pdbx_description
1 polymer ?
#
loop_
_entity_poly.entity_id
_entity_poly.type
_entity_poly.pdbx_seq_one_letter_code
_entity_poly.pdbx_strand_id
1 'polypeptide(L)'
;MSILTRTRRNQTGSRGVDPTTLSGLCNKFESLLDESGEKVLHGTQSFVLALVRDSGLGLLNPKVEIVAAAAYVARHIFTAAVSGKNIINKFEGRFEPNDLITGNDPYIIRSGHLPDWAFVRPIFYKEELVGFFQFRGHKADAGGFLPGGYGPGAYDIIAEGLNIPGLKVIKNGVIDKDLWELICRNVRNSRQVDIDTMLINMAMMKTEDQILRLFDKYGPGKVIACM
;
A
#
# COMPACT_ATOMS: atom_id res chain seq x y z
N MET A 1 -28.62 -17.35 -7.86
CA MET A 1 -28.35 -18.32 -6.79
C MET A 1 -26.98 -17.95 -6.23
N SER A 2 -27.00 -17.16 -5.13
CA SER A 2 -25.81 -16.52 -4.53
C SER A 2 -25.20 -17.47 -3.51
N ILE A 3 -23.96 -17.90 -3.73
CA ILE A 3 -23.19 -18.68 -2.74
C ILE A 3 -22.28 -17.67 -2.02
N LEU A 4 -22.82 -17.07 -0.97
CA LEU A 4 -22.03 -16.37 0.04
C LEU A 4 -21.45 -17.42 0.99
N THR A 5 -20.26 -17.89 0.73
CA THR A 5 -19.46 -18.65 1.70
C THR A 5 -18.97 -17.71 2.80
N ARG A 6 -19.68 -17.64 3.92
CA ARG A 6 -19.21 -17.06 5.17
C ARG A 6 -17.96 -17.83 5.63
N THR A 7 -16.79 -17.26 5.38
CA THR A 7 -15.54 -17.75 5.98
C THR A 7 -15.65 -17.55 7.50
N ARG A 8 -15.67 -18.64 8.26
CA ARG A 8 -15.59 -18.59 9.73
C ARG A 8 -14.25 -17.96 10.10
N ARG A 9 -14.27 -16.72 10.60
CA ARG A 9 -13.12 -16.10 11.26
C ARG A 9 -12.72 -16.99 12.45
N ASN A 10 -11.49 -17.47 12.44
CA ASN A 10 -10.91 -18.18 13.57
C ASN A 10 -10.88 -17.25 14.80
N GLN A 11 -11.64 -17.58 15.83
CA GLN A 11 -11.85 -16.78 17.06
C GLN A 11 -10.68 -16.87 18.05
N THR A 12 -9.46 -17.02 17.63
CA THR A 12 -8.33 -17.21 18.58
C THR A 12 -7.65 -15.93 19.05
N GLY A 13 -8.00 -14.74 18.49
CA GLY A 13 -7.37 -13.45 18.84
C GLY A 13 -8.21 -12.49 19.70
N SER A 14 -9.52 -12.66 19.81
CA SER A 14 -10.43 -11.66 20.40
C SER A 14 -10.76 -11.86 21.87
N ARG A 15 -10.00 -12.63 22.65
CA ARG A 15 -10.24 -12.83 24.09
C ARG A 15 -10.08 -11.51 24.85
N GLY A 16 -11.21 -10.80 25.09
CA GLY A 16 -11.26 -9.59 25.93
C GLY A 16 -11.80 -8.33 25.25
N VAL A 17 -12.12 -8.37 23.95
CA VAL A 17 -12.78 -7.24 23.26
C VAL A 17 -14.25 -7.58 23.05
N ASP A 18 -15.14 -6.70 23.51
CA ASP A 18 -16.56 -6.89 23.30
C ASP A 18 -16.92 -6.80 21.79
N PRO A 19 -17.96 -7.55 21.33
CA PRO A 19 -18.31 -7.63 19.91
C PRO A 19 -18.65 -6.28 19.27
N THR A 20 -19.20 -5.35 20.01
CA THR A 20 -19.57 -4.01 19.52
C THR A 20 -18.32 -3.20 19.23
N THR A 21 -17.37 -3.17 20.16
CA THR A 21 -16.07 -2.51 19.96
C THR A 21 -15.30 -3.14 18.80
N LEU A 22 -15.29 -4.48 18.70
CA LEU A 22 -14.62 -5.19 17.61
C LEU A 22 -15.23 -4.80 16.25
N SER A 23 -16.55 -4.87 16.12
CA SER A 23 -17.23 -4.48 14.88
C SER A 23 -16.99 -3.01 14.53
N GLY A 24 -17.06 -2.14 15.54
CA GLY A 24 -16.80 -0.70 15.38
C GLY A 24 -15.39 -0.40 14.87
N LEU A 25 -14.37 -1.08 15.40
CA LEU A 25 -12.98 -0.91 14.96
C LEU A 25 -12.76 -1.46 13.54
N CYS A 26 -13.31 -2.64 13.21
CA CYS A 26 -13.23 -3.19 11.86
C CYS A 26 -13.84 -2.23 10.83
N ASN A 27 -15.07 -1.75 11.08
CA ASN A 27 -15.73 -0.80 10.19
C ASN A 27 -14.95 0.52 10.08
N LYS A 28 -14.31 0.95 11.18
CA LYS A 28 -13.51 2.17 11.17
C LYS A 28 -12.25 2.01 10.32
N PHE A 29 -11.56 0.88 10.39
CA PHE A 29 -10.42 0.60 9.52
C PHE A 29 -10.83 0.63 8.04
N GLU A 30 -11.91 -0.05 7.66
CA GLU A 30 -12.43 -0.04 6.29
C GLU A 30 -12.75 1.39 5.83
N SER A 31 -13.49 2.15 6.64
CA SER A 31 -13.85 3.55 6.33
C SER A 31 -12.63 4.46 6.18
N LEU A 32 -11.58 4.27 6.98
CA LEU A 32 -10.34 5.05 6.87
C LEU A 32 -9.57 4.73 5.59
N LEU A 33 -9.56 3.48 5.16
CA LEU A 33 -8.94 3.08 3.89
C LEU A 33 -9.72 3.61 2.69
N ASP A 34 -11.04 3.54 2.71
CA ASP A 34 -11.89 4.12 1.67
C ASP A 34 -11.67 5.63 1.56
N GLU A 35 -11.68 6.35 2.69
CA GLU A 35 -11.40 7.79 2.73
C GLU A 35 -10.01 8.11 2.16
N SER A 36 -8.99 7.31 2.50
CA SER A 36 -7.64 7.46 1.99
C SER A 36 -7.57 7.27 0.47
N GLY A 37 -8.20 6.23 -0.03
CA GLY A 37 -8.26 5.93 -1.46
C GLY A 37 -8.98 7.02 -2.25
N GLU A 38 -10.14 7.46 -1.80
CA GLU A 38 -10.88 8.54 -2.45
C GLU A 38 -10.05 9.84 -2.52
N LYS A 39 -9.29 10.18 -1.47
CA LYS A 39 -8.38 11.34 -1.50
C LYS A 39 -7.33 11.22 -2.58
N VAL A 40 -6.73 10.05 -2.76
CA VAL A 40 -5.76 9.81 -3.83
C VAL A 40 -6.43 9.89 -5.19
N LEU A 41 -7.57 9.23 -5.38
CA LEU A 41 -8.27 9.17 -6.67
C LEU A 41 -8.79 10.54 -7.13
N HIS A 42 -9.23 11.38 -6.20
CA HIS A 42 -9.68 12.74 -6.50
C HIS A 42 -8.53 13.76 -6.66
N GLY A 43 -7.39 13.51 -6.04
CA GLY A 43 -6.25 14.43 -6.09
C GLY A 43 -5.22 14.12 -7.18
N THR A 44 -5.23 12.90 -7.73
CA THR A 44 -4.26 12.47 -8.75
C THR A 44 -4.49 13.14 -10.10
N GLN A 45 -3.41 13.34 -10.84
CA GLN A 45 -3.43 13.77 -12.25
C GLN A 45 -3.37 12.57 -13.22
N SER A 46 -3.22 11.36 -12.70
CA SER A 46 -3.25 10.14 -13.52
C SER A 46 -4.68 9.77 -13.88
N PHE A 47 -5.01 9.76 -15.18
CA PHE A 47 -6.34 9.32 -15.60
C PHE A 47 -6.63 7.87 -15.25
N VAL A 48 -5.60 7.02 -15.20
CA VAL A 48 -5.74 5.60 -14.83
C VAL A 48 -6.19 5.48 -13.38
N LEU A 49 -5.60 6.26 -12.48
CA LEU A 49 -6.04 6.29 -11.08
C LEU A 49 -7.38 7.00 -10.93
N ALA A 50 -7.56 8.18 -11.53
CA ALA A 50 -8.75 9.01 -11.34
C ALA A 50 -10.02 8.41 -11.96
N LEU A 51 -9.94 7.87 -13.18
CA LEU A 51 -11.11 7.40 -13.93
C LEU A 51 -11.26 5.89 -13.93
N VAL A 52 -10.18 5.14 -14.15
CA VAL A 52 -10.21 3.67 -14.15
C VAL A 52 -10.18 3.12 -12.72
N ARG A 53 -9.71 3.94 -11.76
CA ARG A 53 -9.58 3.57 -10.34
C ARG A 53 -8.69 2.34 -10.14
N ASP A 54 -7.68 2.16 -11.02
CA ASP A 54 -6.81 0.98 -10.99
C ASP A 54 -5.83 1.02 -9.81
N SER A 55 -6.38 0.76 -8.64
CA SER A 55 -5.68 0.82 -7.35
C SER A 55 -6.34 -0.04 -6.28
N GLY A 56 -5.66 -0.15 -5.15
CA GLY A 56 -6.16 -0.75 -3.93
C GLY A 56 -5.30 -0.40 -2.73
N LEU A 57 -5.91 -0.37 -1.55
CA LEU A 57 -5.26 -0.07 -0.28
C LEU A 57 -5.48 -1.21 0.70
N GLY A 58 -4.47 -1.52 1.50
CA GLY A 58 -4.54 -2.54 2.53
C GLY A 58 -3.89 -2.08 3.83
N LEU A 59 -4.55 -2.34 4.95
CA LEU A 59 -3.97 -2.34 6.28
C LEU A 59 -3.56 -3.76 6.62
N LEU A 60 -2.31 -3.95 6.96
CA LEU A 60 -1.73 -5.24 7.30
C LEU A 60 -1.27 -5.22 8.76
N ASN A 61 -1.45 -6.34 9.47
CA ASN A 61 -0.89 -6.49 10.81
C ASN A 61 0.64 -6.77 10.76
N PRO A 62 1.35 -6.84 11.90
CA PRO A 62 2.78 -7.13 11.90
C PRO A 62 3.17 -8.49 11.30
N LYS A 63 2.22 -9.43 11.19
CA LYS A 63 2.41 -10.73 10.52
C LYS A 63 2.11 -10.66 9.02
N VAL A 64 1.78 -9.46 8.53
CA VAL A 64 1.42 -9.20 7.12
C VAL A 64 0.14 -9.91 6.68
N GLU A 65 -0.79 -10.07 7.60
CA GLU A 65 -2.14 -10.52 7.30
C GLU A 65 -3.02 -9.30 7.04
N ILE A 66 -3.95 -9.41 6.09
CA ILE A 66 -4.85 -8.30 5.72
C ILE A 66 -5.88 -8.11 6.83
N VAL A 67 -5.86 -6.92 7.43
CA VAL A 67 -6.82 -6.49 8.47
C VAL A 67 -8.05 -5.85 7.82
N ALA A 68 -7.83 -4.92 6.91
CA ALA A 68 -8.85 -4.20 6.17
C ALA A 68 -8.32 -3.83 4.78
N ALA A 69 -9.22 -3.60 3.83
CA ALA A 69 -8.86 -3.23 2.47
C ALA A 69 -9.93 -2.35 1.81
N ALA A 70 -9.47 -1.38 1.00
CA ALA A 70 -10.27 -0.69 0.00
C ALA A 70 -9.80 -1.17 -1.38
N ALA A 71 -10.63 -1.99 -2.04
CA ALA A 71 -10.26 -2.64 -3.29
C ALA A 71 -11.07 -2.06 -4.45
N TYR A 72 -10.48 -1.13 -5.19
CA TYR A 72 -11.06 -0.64 -6.45
C TYR A 72 -10.79 -1.64 -7.58
N VAL A 73 -9.59 -2.24 -7.57
CA VAL A 73 -9.27 -3.43 -8.38
C VAL A 73 -8.72 -4.52 -7.45
N ALA A 74 -9.44 -5.63 -7.37
CA ALA A 74 -9.22 -6.70 -6.39
C ALA A 74 -7.80 -7.29 -6.41
N ARG A 75 -7.15 -7.41 -7.59
CA ARG A 75 -5.79 -7.96 -7.73
C ARG A 75 -4.75 -7.22 -6.87
N HIS A 76 -4.90 -5.90 -6.68
CA HIS A 76 -3.97 -5.11 -5.89
C HIS A 76 -3.96 -5.49 -4.41
N ILE A 77 -5.08 -5.99 -3.90
CA ILE A 77 -5.21 -6.42 -2.51
C ILE A 77 -4.81 -7.88 -2.32
N PHE A 78 -5.18 -8.77 -3.24
CA PHE A 78 -4.84 -10.20 -3.11
C PHE A 78 -3.33 -10.46 -3.06
N THR A 79 -2.53 -9.60 -3.68
CA THR A 79 -1.07 -9.71 -3.66
C THR A 79 -0.41 -8.95 -2.50
N ALA A 80 -1.17 -8.14 -1.74
CA ALA A 80 -0.63 -7.27 -0.69
C ALA A 80 0.13 -8.04 0.40
N ALA A 81 -0.47 -9.13 0.92
CA ALA A 81 0.17 -9.93 1.96
C ALA A 81 1.48 -10.60 1.49
N VAL A 82 1.51 -11.07 0.24
CA VAL A 82 2.72 -11.71 -0.32
C VAL A 82 3.82 -10.67 -0.55
N SER A 83 3.47 -9.53 -1.12
CA SER A 83 4.44 -8.44 -1.34
C SER A 83 4.97 -7.88 -0.01
N GLY A 84 4.10 -7.74 0.99
CA GLY A 84 4.50 -7.32 2.33
C GLY A 84 5.52 -8.27 2.95
N LYS A 85 5.29 -9.59 2.89
CA LYS A 85 6.26 -10.60 3.37
C LYS A 85 7.59 -10.49 2.65
N ASN A 86 7.59 -10.32 1.34
CA ASN A 86 8.81 -10.19 0.55
C ASN A 86 9.58 -8.91 0.91
N ILE A 87 8.87 -7.79 1.15
CA ILE A 87 9.47 -6.52 1.60
C ILE A 87 10.07 -6.69 3.00
N ILE A 88 9.34 -7.32 3.95
CA ILE A 88 9.87 -7.57 5.29
C ILE A 88 11.14 -8.41 5.23
N ASN A 89 11.14 -9.48 4.46
CA ASN A 89 12.31 -10.34 4.30
C ASN A 89 13.49 -9.59 3.67
N LYS A 90 13.23 -8.77 2.64
CA LYS A 90 14.27 -7.95 1.99
C LYS A 90 14.95 -6.98 2.95
N PHE A 91 14.19 -6.35 3.83
CA PHE A 91 14.73 -5.39 4.80
C PHE A 91 15.09 -6.02 6.14
N GLU A 92 14.89 -7.34 6.31
CA GLU A 92 15.22 -8.08 7.54
C GLU A 92 14.54 -7.45 8.78
N GLY A 93 13.35 -6.90 8.63
CA GLY A 93 12.63 -6.20 9.69
C GLY A 93 13.17 -4.80 10.04
N ARG A 94 14.18 -4.31 9.33
CA ARG A 94 14.78 -2.98 9.58
C ARG A 94 13.89 -1.89 8.98
N PHE A 95 12.91 -1.45 9.73
CA PHE A 95 12.03 -0.33 9.39
C PHE A 95 12.16 0.77 10.43
N GLU A 96 11.99 2.01 9.96
CA GLU A 96 11.94 3.21 10.79
C GLU A 96 10.57 3.88 10.64
N PRO A 97 10.11 4.62 11.65
CA PRO A 97 8.94 5.46 11.50
C PRO A 97 9.08 6.39 10.28
N ASN A 98 7.98 6.60 9.56
CA ASN A 98 7.95 7.44 8.35
C ASN A 98 8.78 6.93 7.16
N ASP A 99 9.22 5.69 7.15
CA ASP A 99 9.75 5.07 5.93
C ASP A 99 8.65 4.98 4.85
N LEU A 100 9.03 5.17 3.59
CA LEU A 100 8.21 4.81 2.45
C LEU A 100 9.03 3.92 1.52
N ILE A 101 8.54 2.70 1.33
CA ILE A 101 9.11 1.75 0.39
C ILE A 101 8.26 1.77 -0.88
N THR A 102 8.89 1.88 -2.06
CA THR A 102 8.21 1.68 -3.34
C THR A 102 8.84 0.56 -4.13
N GLY A 103 8.04 -0.11 -4.95
CA GLY A 103 8.50 -1.15 -5.84
C GLY A 103 7.41 -1.60 -6.80
N ASN A 104 7.86 -2.22 -7.90
CA ASN A 104 6.97 -2.72 -8.94
C ASN A 104 7.44 -4.05 -9.55
N ASP A 105 8.49 -4.67 -8.98
CA ASP A 105 9.00 -5.95 -9.47
C ASP A 105 7.93 -7.05 -9.41
N PRO A 106 7.59 -7.72 -10.52
CA PRO A 106 6.52 -8.73 -10.54
C PRO A 106 6.84 -9.96 -9.69
N TYR A 107 8.10 -10.26 -9.44
CA TYR A 107 8.52 -11.43 -8.68
C TYR A 107 8.70 -11.13 -7.19
N ILE A 108 9.21 -9.96 -6.84
CA ILE A 108 9.44 -9.54 -5.45
C ILE A 108 8.18 -8.86 -4.90
N ILE A 109 7.68 -7.85 -5.61
CA ILE A 109 6.55 -7.02 -5.17
C ILE A 109 5.20 -7.62 -5.59
N ARG A 110 5.21 -8.60 -6.50
CA ARG A 110 4.00 -9.22 -7.04
C ARG A 110 3.07 -8.22 -7.72
N SER A 111 3.64 -7.29 -8.46
CA SER A 111 2.88 -6.23 -9.11
C SER A 111 2.03 -6.72 -10.29
N GLY A 112 2.41 -7.80 -10.93
CA GLY A 112 1.78 -8.28 -12.16
C GLY A 112 2.48 -7.75 -13.40
N HIS A 113 2.71 -6.44 -13.50
CA HIS A 113 3.52 -5.77 -14.51
C HIS A 113 4.15 -4.48 -13.94
N LEU A 114 5.15 -3.91 -14.64
CA LEU A 114 5.93 -2.80 -14.10
C LEU A 114 5.16 -1.50 -13.86
N PRO A 115 4.08 -1.16 -14.58
CA PRO A 115 3.27 0.01 -14.23
C PRO A 115 2.57 -0.06 -12.87
N ASP A 116 2.37 -1.24 -12.28
CA ASP A 116 1.70 -1.41 -10.99
C ASP A 116 2.69 -1.18 -9.84
N TRP A 117 2.72 0.04 -9.32
CA TRP A 117 3.61 0.36 -8.20
C TRP A 117 2.94 0.12 -6.85
N ALA A 118 3.68 -0.51 -5.95
CA ALA A 118 3.33 -0.63 -4.54
C ALA A 118 4.07 0.41 -3.72
N PHE A 119 3.36 1.00 -2.76
CA PHE A 119 3.89 1.89 -1.73
C PHE A 119 3.57 1.28 -0.38
N VAL A 120 4.57 1.09 0.45
CA VAL A 120 4.43 0.45 1.76
C VAL A 120 5.01 1.36 2.83
N ARG A 121 4.20 1.62 3.87
CA ARG A 121 4.63 2.34 5.07
C ARG A 121 4.50 1.44 6.28
N PRO A 122 5.54 1.30 7.11
CA PRO A 122 5.42 0.70 8.43
C PRO A 122 4.65 1.65 9.36
N ILE A 123 3.77 1.10 10.19
CA ILE A 123 3.00 1.84 11.20
C ILE A 123 3.60 1.54 12.57
N PHE A 124 4.04 2.57 13.25
CA PHE A 124 4.58 2.47 14.59
C PHE A 124 3.67 3.15 15.60
N TYR A 125 3.30 2.45 16.66
CA TYR A 125 2.68 3.05 17.83
C TYR A 125 3.74 3.16 18.94
N LYS A 126 4.15 4.39 19.27
CA LYS A 126 5.36 4.64 20.08
C LYS A 126 6.58 4.04 19.37
N GLU A 127 7.23 3.06 19.98
CA GLU A 127 8.41 2.39 19.41
C GLU A 127 8.12 1.00 18.82
N GLU A 128 6.86 0.55 18.90
CA GLU A 128 6.46 -0.78 18.45
C GLU A 128 5.87 -0.75 17.03
N LEU A 129 6.36 -1.63 16.17
CA LEU A 129 5.78 -1.85 14.84
C LEU A 129 4.44 -2.57 15.01
N VAL A 130 3.34 -1.88 14.69
CA VAL A 130 1.97 -2.39 14.87
C VAL A 130 1.29 -2.79 13.57
N GLY A 131 1.92 -2.56 12.43
CA GLY A 131 1.38 -2.97 11.14
C GLY A 131 2.04 -2.27 9.96
N PHE A 132 1.42 -2.45 8.80
CA PHE A 132 1.85 -1.80 7.56
C PHE A 132 0.63 -1.25 6.82
N PHE A 133 0.81 -0.11 6.20
CA PHE A 133 -0.15 0.41 5.24
C PHE A 133 0.42 0.26 3.83
N GLN A 134 -0.35 -0.32 2.92
CA GLN A 134 0.04 -0.52 1.53
C GLN A 134 -0.96 0.15 0.61
N PHE A 135 -0.46 0.97 -0.31
CA PHE A 135 -1.18 1.43 -1.50
C PHE A 135 -0.57 0.74 -2.72
N ARG A 136 -1.41 0.32 -3.65
CA ARG A 136 -0.98 -0.14 -4.98
C ARG A 136 -1.80 0.56 -6.04
N GLY A 137 -1.15 0.95 -7.13
CA GLY A 137 -1.86 1.59 -8.22
C GLY A 137 -1.05 1.63 -9.50
N HIS A 138 -1.77 1.59 -10.61
CA HIS A 138 -1.19 1.64 -11.94
C HIS A 138 -0.69 3.05 -12.25
N LYS A 139 0.60 3.17 -12.57
CA LYS A 139 1.20 4.41 -13.06
C LYS A 139 0.99 4.54 -14.56
N ALA A 140 0.65 5.74 -15.02
CA ALA A 140 0.45 6.00 -16.44
C ALA A 140 1.72 5.80 -17.29
N ASP A 141 2.89 5.85 -16.66
CA ASP A 141 4.18 5.57 -17.30
C ASP A 141 5.15 4.97 -16.30
N ALA A 142 5.79 3.88 -16.67
CA ALA A 142 6.87 3.22 -15.93
C ALA A 142 8.21 3.26 -16.68
N GLY A 143 8.32 4.04 -17.75
CA GLY A 143 9.56 4.26 -18.48
C GLY A 143 9.88 3.28 -19.62
N GLY A 144 9.07 2.29 -19.90
CA GLY A 144 9.31 1.27 -20.92
C GLY A 144 9.17 1.75 -22.37
N PHE A 145 9.06 0.80 -23.28
CA PHE A 145 8.94 1.04 -24.73
C PHE A 145 7.75 1.95 -25.08
N LEU A 146 6.60 1.71 -24.43
CA LEU A 146 5.41 2.56 -24.54
C LEU A 146 4.90 2.93 -23.15
N PRO A 147 4.26 4.11 -23.00
CA PRO A 147 3.54 4.43 -21.77
C PRO A 147 2.47 3.40 -21.45
N GLY A 148 2.20 3.16 -20.15
CA GLY A 148 1.17 2.23 -19.69
C GLY A 148 1.56 0.75 -19.69
N GLY A 149 2.73 0.36 -20.19
CA GLY A 149 3.27 -1.01 -20.11
C GLY A 149 2.55 -2.05 -20.96
N TYR A 150 1.74 -1.66 -21.93
CA TYR A 150 1.02 -2.54 -22.87
C TYR A 150 1.55 -2.41 -24.30
N GLY A 151 2.87 -2.41 -24.45
CA GLY A 151 3.50 -2.26 -25.77
C GLY A 151 3.52 -3.58 -26.54
N PRO A 152 2.88 -3.69 -27.73
CA PRO A 152 2.91 -4.91 -28.54
C PRO A 152 4.31 -5.38 -28.96
N GLY A 153 5.32 -4.52 -28.86
CA GLY A 153 6.72 -4.82 -29.16
C GLY A 153 7.58 -5.11 -27.92
N ALA A 154 7.00 -5.17 -26.73
CA ALA A 154 7.73 -5.52 -25.51
C ALA A 154 7.80 -7.04 -25.37
N TYR A 155 8.98 -7.61 -25.65
CA TYR A 155 9.22 -9.07 -25.58
C TYR A 155 9.81 -9.52 -24.24
N ASP A 156 10.22 -8.59 -23.40
CA ASP A 156 10.76 -8.87 -22.07
C ASP A 156 10.38 -7.76 -21.08
N ILE A 157 10.62 -8.03 -19.80
CA ILE A 157 10.26 -7.12 -18.70
C ILE A 157 11.03 -5.79 -18.76
N ILE A 158 12.23 -5.76 -19.35
CA ILE A 158 13.04 -4.54 -19.45
C ILE A 158 12.39 -3.57 -20.40
N ALA A 159 11.74 -4.08 -21.45
CA ALA A 159 10.98 -3.27 -22.40
C ALA A 159 9.69 -2.68 -21.79
N GLU A 160 9.18 -3.23 -20.71
CA GLU A 160 7.99 -2.69 -20.00
C GLU A 160 8.30 -1.47 -19.16
N GLY A 161 9.55 -1.27 -18.71
CA GLY A 161 9.95 -0.10 -17.94
C GLY A 161 10.96 -0.34 -16.83
N LEU A 162 11.06 0.66 -15.97
CA LEU A 162 11.93 0.62 -14.81
C LEU A 162 11.46 -0.42 -13.80
N ASN A 163 12.31 -1.41 -13.52
CA ASN A 163 12.06 -2.41 -12.48
C ASN A 163 12.61 -1.95 -11.14
N ILE A 164 11.72 -1.74 -10.17
CA ILE A 164 12.04 -1.30 -8.80
C ILE A 164 11.82 -2.47 -7.84
N PRO A 165 12.88 -3.10 -7.34
CA PRO A 165 12.78 -4.34 -6.53
C PRO A 165 12.38 -4.08 -5.06
N GLY A 166 11.70 -2.98 -4.75
CA GLY A 166 11.41 -2.51 -3.40
C GLY A 166 12.58 -1.72 -2.81
N LEU A 167 12.46 -0.39 -2.80
CA LEU A 167 13.48 0.54 -2.31
C LEU A 167 12.86 1.54 -1.33
N LYS A 168 13.57 1.89 -0.26
CA LYS A 168 13.17 2.99 0.62
C LYS A 168 13.45 4.31 -0.08
N VAL A 169 12.41 4.94 -0.60
CA VAL A 169 12.50 6.27 -1.25
C VAL A 169 12.35 7.42 -0.25
N ILE A 170 11.75 7.13 0.90
CA ILE A 170 11.77 8.00 2.08
C ILE A 170 12.32 7.16 3.23
N LYS A 171 13.30 7.69 3.94
CA LYS A 171 13.95 7.06 5.09
C LYS A 171 13.75 7.96 6.31
N ASN A 172 13.07 7.46 7.33
CA ASN A 172 12.75 8.23 8.53
C ASN A 172 12.21 9.65 8.22
N GLY A 173 11.28 9.74 7.26
CA GLY A 173 10.67 11.00 6.82
C GLY A 173 11.49 11.85 5.85
N VAL A 174 12.71 11.44 5.51
CA VAL A 174 13.61 12.18 4.60
C VAL A 174 13.66 11.48 3.25
N ILE A 175 13.36 12.22 2.18
CA ILE A 175 13.43 11.72 0.80
C ILE A 175 14.90 11.47 0.44
N ASP A 176 15.19 10.26 -0.06
CA ASP A 176 16.45 9.95 -0.74
C ASP A 176 16.44 10.62 -2.13
N LYS A 177 16.98 11.84 -2.19
CA LYS A 177 16.88 12.70 -3.38
C LYS A 177 17.55 12.08 -4.60
N ASP A 178 18.71 11.46 -4.44
CA ASP A 178 19.46 10.88 -5.55
C ASP A 178 18.73 9.67 -6.13
N LEU A 179 18.23 8.80 -5.26
CA LEU A 179 17.41 7.66 -5.67
C LEU A 179 16.10 8.10 -6.33
N TRP A 180 15.43 9.11 -5.75
CA TRP A 180 14.17 9.60 -6.31
C TRP A 180 14.37 10.30 -7.66
N GLU A 181 15.44 11.07 -7.80
CA GLU A 181 15.82 11.66 -9.09
C GLU A 181 16.12 10.59 -10.13
N LEU A 182 16.86 9.53 -9.78
CA LEU A 182 17.12 8.40 -10.67
C LEU A 182 15.81 7.78 -11.16
N ILE A 183 14.85 7.51 -10.27
CA ILE A 183 13.54 6.95 -10.64
C ILE A 183 12.80 7.91 -11.59
N CYS A 184 12.71 9.18 -11.23
CA CYS A 184 12.00 10.19 -12.02
C CYS A 184 12.64 10.43 -13.41
N ARG A 185 13.96 10.27 -13.56
CA ARG A 185 14.66 10.39 -14.84
C ARG A 185 14.38 9.24 -15.81
N ASN A 186 13.89 8.11 -15.29
CA ASN A 186 13.61 6.93 -16.10
C ASN A 186 12.13 6.79 -16.50
N VAL A 187 11.31 7.80 -16.22
CA VAL A 187 9.90 7.88 -16.66
C VAL A 187 9.67 9.17 -17.45
N ARG A 188 8.78 9.14 -18.46
CA ARG A 188 8.53 10.30 -19.32
C ARG A 188 7.80 11.42 -18.59
N ASN A 189 6.79 11.05 -17.79
CA ASN A 189 5.97 12.00 -17.04
C ASN A 189 6.42 12.07 -15.57
N SER A 190 7.69 12.44 -15.38
CA SER A 190 8.32 12.49 -14.05
C SER A 190 7.56 13.37 -13.07
N ARG A 191 7.05 14.52 -13.51
CA ARG A 191 6.28 15.45 -12.66
C ARG A 191 4.99 14.80 -12.13
N GLN A 192 4.27 14.06 -12.97
CA GLN A 192 3.06 13.37 -12.53
C GLN A 192 3.39 12.24 -11.54
N VAL A 193 4.44 11.45 -11.82
CA VAL A 193 4.89 10.38 -10.92
C VAL A 193 5.30 10.94 -9.57
N ASP A 194 5.97 12.08 -9.55
CA ASP A 194 6.37 12.79 -8.32
C ASP A 194 5.15 13.26 -7.53
N ILE A 195 4.26 14.03 -8.15
CA ILE A 195 3.05 14.57 -7.51
C ILE A 195 2.18 13.43 -6.97
N ASP A 196 1.90 12.41 -7.78
CA ASP A 196 1.05 11.28 -7.38
C ASP A 196 1.69 10.49 -6.23
N THR A 197 3.01 10.33 -6.23
CA THR A 197 3.72 9.63 -5.14
C THR A 197 3.66 10.41 -3.84
N MET A 198 3.87 11.73 -3.89
CA MET A 198 3.75 12.57 -2.69
C MET A 198 2.30 12.61 -2.18
N LEU A 199 1.31 12.69 -3.07
CA LEU A 199 -0.11 12.61 -2.71
C LEU A 199 -0.46 11.28 -2.01
N ILE A 200 0.00 10.16 -2.56
CA ILE A 200 -0.18 8.83 -1.97
C ILE A 200 0.46 8.79 -0.57
N ASN A 201 1.71 9.25 -0.45
CA ASN A 201 2.40 9.29 0.83
C ASN A 201 1.65 10.14 1.87
N MET A 202 1.18 11.33 1.49
CA MET A 202 0.41 12.21 2.38
C MET A 202 -0.92 11.58 2.83
N ALA A 203 -1.62 10.91 1.91
CA ALA A 203 -2.86 10.21 2.24
C ALA A 203 -2.61 9.06 3.22
N MET A 204 -1.53 8.28 3.00
CA MET A 204 -1.12 7.20 3.90
C MET A 204 -0.74 7.73 5.28
N MET A 205 0.06 8.81 5.37
CA MET A 205 0.44 9.45 6.64
C MET A 205 -0.79 9.91 7.44
N LYS A 206 -1.73 10.59 6.76
CA LYS A 206 -2.94 11.05 7.44
C LYS A 206 -3.81 9.90 7.95
N THR A 207 -3.88 8.80 7.20
CA THR A 207 -4.61 7.60 7.62
C THR A 207 -3.90 6.90 8.77
N GLU A 208 -2.58 6.83 8.74
CA GLU A 208 -1.75 6.35 9.84
C GLU A 208 -2.05 7.12 11.13
N ASP A 209 -2.03 8.47 11.10
CA ASP A 209 -2.39 9.30 12.26
C ASP A 209 -3.79 8.98 12.81
N GLN A 210 -4.76 8.75 11.91
CA GLN A 210 -6.12 8.40 12.32
C GLN A 210 -6.19 7.01 12.97
N ILE A 211 -5.43 6.04 12.45
CA ILE A 211 -5.30 4.71 13.04
C ILE A 211 -4.64 4.80 14.42
N LEU A 212 -3.56 5.58 14.57
CA LEU A 212 -2.85 5.75 15.84
C LEU A 212 -3.74 6.40 16.92
N ARG A 213 -4.65 7.31 16.55
CA ARG A 213 -5.68 7.83 17.48
C ARG A 213 -6.64 6.76 17.99
N LEU A 214 -6.84 5.66 17.25
CA LEU A 214 -7.62 4.53 17.75
C LEU A 214 -6.85 3.78 18.85
N PHE A 215 -5.52 3.68 18.72
CA PHE A 215 -4.67 3.14 19.78
C PHE A 215 -4.75 3.97 21.06
N ASP A 216 -4.73 5.31 20.93
CA ASP A 216 -4.88 6.20 22.09
C ASP A 216 -6.27 6.09 22.72
N LYS A 217 -7.32 5.99 21.89
CA LYS A 217 -8.71 5.96 22.37
C LYS A 217 -9.12 4.63 23.00
N TYR A 218 -8.74 3.51 22.38
CA TYR A 218 -9.21 2.18 22.78
C TYR A 218 -8.16 1.35 23.52
N GLY A 219 -6.90 1.81 23.52
CA GLY A 219 -5.74 1.10 24.04
C GLY A 219 -5.17 0.07 23.05
N PRO A 220 -3.83 -0.14 23.07
CA PRO A 220 -3.15 -0.99 22.09
C PRO A 220 -3.66 -2.43 22.10
N GLY A 221 -3.93 -3.01 23.29
CA GLY A 221 -4.42 -4.39 23.40
C GLY A 221 -5.71 -4.65 22.63
N LYS A 222 -6.68 -3.71 22.64
CA LYS A 222 -7.96 -3.87 21.92
C LYS A 222 -7.77 -3.69 20.41
N VAL A 223 -6.98 -2.69 20.00
CA VAL A 223 -6.75 -2.40 18.59
C VAL A 223 -5.98 -3.53 17.92
N ILE A 224 -4.89 -4.01 18.54
CA ILE A 224 -4.11 -5.16 18.04
C ILE A 224 -4.96 -6.44 17.97
N ALA A 225 -5.85 -6.66 18.94
CA ALA A 225 -6.74 -7.81 18.91
C ALA A 225 -7.77 -7.77 17.75
N CYS A 226 -7.99 -6.58 17.17
CA CYS A 226 -8.83 -6.38 15.99
C CYS A 226 -8.02 -6.43 14.68
N MET A 227 -6.70 -6.38 14.78
CA MET A 227 -5.76 -6.49 13.66
C MET A 227 -5.25 -7.94 13.53
#